data_07b00d93877b7d77f8b6a46e17f4ce9b
#
_entry.id   07b00d93877b7d77f8b6a46e17f4ce9b
#
_cell.length_a   1.000
_cell.length_b   1.000
_cell.length_c   1.000
_cell.angle_alpha   90.00
_cell.angle_beta   90.00
_cell.angle_gamma   90.00
#
_symmetry.space_group_name_H-M   'P 1'
#
loop_
_entity.id
_entity.type
_entity.pdbx_description
1 polymer ?
#
loop_
_entity_poly.entity_id
_entity_poly.type
_entity_poly.pdbx_seq_one_letter_code
_entity_poly.pdbx_strand_id
1 'polypeptide(L)'
;MKEELPPIRLAVFASGQGTNAREIIRYFHEDGHLVLNRRVEVSVIVCNKSGAGILEIARDAGIPVLLIEKEKFFRGSHYLEEFRVRNISFIVLAGFLWKIPPELIRAFPDRILNIHPALLPAYGGKGMYGKAVHEAVVGAGEHQSGITIHYVDELYDHGRIFFQASVSLSPEETAETLAEKIHVLEHRHYPEQISRWLGKRLTADG
;
A
#
# COMPACT_ATOMS: atom_id res chain seq x y z
N MET A 1 35.95 -1.63 7.21
CA MET A 1 34.71 -1.71 6.39
C MET A 1 33.55 -1.67 7.34
N LYS A 2 32.59 -0.72 7.19
CA LYS A 2 31.34 -0.78 7.96
C LYS A 2 30.55 -1.96 7.37
N GLU A 3 30.19 -2.92 8.20
CA GLU A 3 29.27 -3.99 7.77
C GLU A 3 27.98 -3.36 7.26
N GLU A 4 27.63 -3.62 6.00
CA GLU A 4 26.36 -3.18 5.42
C GLU A 4 25.24 -3.94 6.12
N LEU A 5 24.35 -3.22 6.76
CA LEU A 5 23.16 -3.83 7.39
C LEU A 5 22.28 -4.49 6.31
N PRO A 6 21.67 -5.65 6.59
CA PRO A 6 20.81 -6.32 5.63
C PRO A 6 19.64 -5.42 5.19
N PRO A 7 19.21 -5.49 3.92
CA PRO A 7 18.12 -4.66 3.42
C PRO A 7 16.80 -4.92 4.15
N ILE A 8 15.95 -3.91 4.19
CA ILE A 8 14.55 -4.03 4.64
C ILE A 8 13.75 -4.51 3.44
N ARG A 9 13.11 -5.66 3.52
CA ARG A 9 12.42 -6.29 2.39
C ARG A 9 10.91 -6.12 2.47
N LEU A 10 10.34 -5.53 1.42
CA LEU A 10 8.92 -5.27 1.27
C LEU A 10 8.26 -6.25 0.30
N ALA A 11 7.05 -6.69 0.64
CA ALA A 11 6.08 -7.19 -0.33
C ALA A 11 5.08 -6.07 -0.64
N VAL A 12 4.93 -5.70 -1.91
CA VAL A 12 3.95 -4.70 -2.34
C VAL A 12 2.79 -5.40 -3.03
N PHE A 13 1.59 -5.21 -2.50
CA PHE A 13 0.35 -5.82 -2.99
C PHE A 13 -0.41 -4.84 -3.87
N ALA A 14 -0.79 -5.25 -5.08
CA ALA A 14 -1.55 -4.43 -6.00
C ALA A 14 -2.51 -5.26 -6.86
N SER A 15 -3.67 -4.69 -7.23
CA SER A 15 -4.70 -5.36 -8.05
C SER A 15 -4.97 -4.65 -9.38
N GLY A 16 -4.37 -3.48 -9.63
CA GLY A 16 -4.70 -2.58 -10.73
C GLY A 16 -3.51 -2.11 -11.54
N GLN A 17 -3.53 -0.85 -11.94
CA GLN A 17 -2.50 -0.22 -12.78
C GLN A 17 -1.14 -0.11 -12.09
N GLY A 18 -1.11 -0.11 -10.75
CA GLY A 18 0.14 -0.11 -9.99
C GLY A 18 0.85 1.25 -9.90
N THR A 19 0.13 2.36 -10.09
CA THR A 19 0.72 3.71 -10.06
C THR A 19 1.41 4.00 -8.72
N ASN A 20 0.77 3.67 -7.60
CA ASN A 20 1.36 3.79 -6.27
C ASN A 20 2.58 2.86 -6.10
N ALA A 21 2.51 1.63 -6.60
CA ALA A 21 3.65 0.71 -6.54
C ALA A 21 4.84 1.22 -7.36
N ARG A 22 4.61 1.85 -8.52
CA ARG A 22 5.65 2.50 -9.33
C ARG A 22 6.36 3.59 -8.52
N GLU A 23 5.62 4.45 -7.84
CA GLU A 23 6.22 5.53 -7.04
C GLU A 23 7.01 4.98 -5.84
N ILE A 24 6.55 3.89 -5.22
CA ILE A 24 7.29 3.20 -4.15
C ILE A 24 8.61 2.62 -4.69
N ILE A 25 8.57 1.96 -5.86
CA ILE A 25 9.77 1.41 -6.51
C ILE A 25 10.72 2.53 -6.85
N ARG A 26 10.27 3.60 -7.51
CA ARG A 26 11.09 4.76 -7.85
C ARG A 26 11.79 5.32 -6.62
N TYR A 27 11.04 5.59 -5.56
CA TYR A 27 11.54 6.20 -4.33
C TYR A 27 12.67 5.39 -3.67
N PHE A 28 12.52 4.07 -3.58
CA PHE A 28 13.50 3.24 -2.87
C PHE A 28 14.60 2.70 -3.78
N HIS A 29 14.30 2.34 -5.04
CA HIS A 29 15.27 1.70 -5.94
C HIS A 29 16.01 2.69 -6.82
N GLU A 30 15.32 3.70 -7.39
CA GLU A 30 15.93 4.64 -8.32
C GLU A 30 16.51 5.86 -7.60
N ASP A 31 15.71 6.48 -6.70
CA ASP A 31 16.15 7.64 -5.91
C ASP A 31 17.06 7.23 -4.74
N GLY A 32 17.09 5.93 -4.38
CA GLY A 32 18.01 5.35 -3.41
C GLY A 32 17.78 5.76 -1.96
N HIS A 33 16.55 6.10 -1.57
CA HIS A 33 16.23 6.51 -0.19
C HIS A 33 16.46 5.38 0.81
N LEU A 34 17.21 5.69 1.87
CA LEU A 34 17.55 4.77 2.94
C LEU A 34 16.66 4.98 4.18
N VAL A 35 16.48 3.91 4.94
CA VAL A 35 15.84 3.96 6.26
C VAL A 35 16.84 3.45 7.30
N LEU A 36 17.22 4.31 8.25
CA LEU A 36 18.23 3.99 9.27
C LEU A 36 19.53 3.40 8.66
N ASN A 37 20.03 4.01 7.58
CA ASN A 37 21.19 3.57 6.82
C ASN A 37 21.07 2.17 6.19
N ARG A 38 19.86 1.65 6.03
CA ARG A 38 19.56 0.39 5.36
C ARG A 38 18.87 0.64 4.03
N ARG A 39 19.21 -0.13 3.02
CA ARG A 39 18.44 -0.15 1.77
C ARG A 39 17.05 -0.73 2.02
N VAL A 40 16.06 -0.20 1.30
CA VAL A 40 14.72 -0.77 1.25
C VAL A 40 14.53 -1.41 -0.12
N GLU A 41 14.13 -2.67 -0.14
CA GLU A 41 13.99 -3.49 -1.33
C GLU A 41 12.54 -3.94 -1.50
N VAL A 42 11.92 -3.58 -2.61
CA VAL A 42 10.66 -4.21 -3.02
C VAL A 42 11.03 -5.58 -3.59
N SER A 43 10.94 -6.59 -2.77
CA SER A 43 11.45 -7.94 -3.09
C SER A 43 10.43 -8.80 -3.84
N VAL A 44 9.15 -8.43 -3.80
CA VAL A 44 8.09 -9.10 -4.55
C VAL A 44 6.88 -8.18 -4.73
N ILE A 45 6.30 -8.23 -5.92
CA ILE A 45 4.95 -7.72 -6.18
C ILE A 45 3.95 -8.87 -6.02
N VAL A 46 2.95 -8.68 -5.17
CA VAL A 46 1.86 -9.65 -4.98
C VAL A 46 0.63 -9.14 -5.71
N CYS A 47 0.12 -9.93 -6.66
CA CYS A 47 -1.01 -9.54 -7.50
C CYS A 47 -2.05 -10.67 -7.58
N ASN A 48 -3.32 -10.28 -7.62
CA ASN A 48 -4.46 -11.19 -7.71
C ASN A 48 -5.15 -11.18 -9.09
N LYS A 49 -4.54 -10.53 -10.11
CA LYS A 49 -5.08 -10.40 -11.46
C LYS A 49 -3.97 -10.56 -12.50
N SER A 50 -4.11 -11.53 -13.38
CA SER A 50 -3.12 -11.85 -14.44
C SER A 50 -2.98 -10.77 -15.53
N GLY A 51 -3.92 -9.84 -15.65
CA GLY A 51 -3.89 -8.74 -16.63
C GLY A 51 -3.69 -7.35 -16.01
N ALA A 52 -3.22 -7.27 -14.77
CA ALA A 52 -3.03 -5.99 -14.08
C ALA A 52 -1.79 -5.24 -14.61
N GLY A 53 -1.89 -3.91 -14.77
CA GLY A 53 -0.78 -3.06 -15.25
C GLY A 53 0.47 -3.12 -14.37
N ILE A 54 0.31 -3.43 -13.07
CA ILE A 54 1.44 -3.62 -12.15
C ILE A 54 2.44 -4.70 -12.61
N LEU A 55 1.98 -5.70 -13.38
CA LEU A 55 2.85 -6.78 -13.86
C LEU A 55 3.91 -6.29 -14.85
N GLU A 56 3.59 -5.31 -15.68
CA GLU A 56 4.55 -4.66 -16.58
C GLU A 56 5.56 -3.83 -15.78
N ILE A 57 5.08 -3.07 -14.80
CA ILE A 57 5.95 -2.29 -13.90
C ILE A 57 6.94 -3.21 -13.19
N ALA A 58 6.47 -4.34 -12.66
CA ALA A 58 7.33 -5.31 -11.97
C ALA A 58 8.38 -5.92 -12.90
N ARG A 59 7.98 -6.30 -14.13
CA ARG A 59 8.88 -6.82 -15.16
C ARG A 59 9.97 -5.81 -15.51
N ASP A 60 9.60 -4.58 -15.78
CA ASP A 60 10.52 -3.52 -16.20
C ASP A 60 11.49 -3.13 -15.07
N ALA A 61 11.06 -3.24 -13.82
CA ALA A 61 11.90 -3.04 -12.63
C ALA A 61 12.69 -4.31 -12.21
N GLY A 62 12.55 -5.44 -12.91
CA GLY A 62 13.19 -6.70 -12.55
C GLY A 62 12.74 -7.30 -11.22
N ILE A 63 11.52 -6.95 -10.75
CA ILE A 63 10.98 -7.41 -9.47
C ILE A 63 10.14 -8.67 -9.68
N PRO A 64 10.39 -9.75 -8.92
CA PRO A 64 9.57 -10.96 -8.98
C PRO A 64 8.10 -10.70 -8.70
N VAL A 65 7.22 -11.42 -9.40
CA VAL A 65 5.76 -11.37 -9.20
C VAL A 65 5.26 -12.66 -8.57
N LEU A 66 4.45 -12.55 -7.54
CA LEU A 66 3.67 -13.63 -6.96
C LEU A 66 2.18 -13.43 -7.32
N LEU A 67 1.71 -14.20 -8.31
CA LEU A 67 0.28 -14.25 -8.61
C LEU A 67 -0.42 -15.14 -7.60
N ILE A 68 -1.39 -14.57 -6.88
CA ILE A 68 -2.11 -15.27 -5.83
C ILE A 68 -3.49 -15.73 -6.29
N GLU A 69 -3.85 -16.94 -5.88
CA GLU A 69 -5.15 -17.54 -6.13
C GLU A 69 -6.09 -17.32 -4.92
N LYS A 70 -7.34 -16.96 -5.21
CA LYS A 70 -8.31 -16.58 -4.19
C LYS A 70 -8.48 -17.63 -3.07
N GLU A 71 -8.70 -18.87 -3.43
CA GLU A 71 -8.91 -19.96 -2.44
C GLU A 71 -7.69 -20.18 -1.56
N LYS A 72 -6.49 -20.21 -2.16
CA LYS A 72 -5.24 -20.39 -1.43
C LYS A 72 -4.93 -19.20 -0.53
N PHE A 73 -5.24 -17.98 -0.98
CA PHE A 73 -5.00 -16.76 -0.22
C PHE A 73 -5.88 -16.69 1.04
N PHE A 74 -7.17 -17.01 0.91
CA PHE A 74 -8.10 -16.99 2.03
C PHE A 74 -8.03 -18.21 2.96
N ARG A 75 -7.28 -19.26 2.60
CA ARG A 75 -6.90 -20.35 3.52
C ARG A 75 -5.72 -20.00 4.42
N GLY A 76 -5.24 -18.75 4.36
CA GLY A 76 -4.43 -18.05 5.34
C GLY A 76 -2.94 -18.33 5.32
N SER A 77 -2.50 -19.57 5.41
CA SER A 77 -1.07 -19.88 5.60
C SER A 77 -0.28 -20.20 4.32
N HIS A 78 -0.96 -20.40 3.20
CA HIS A 78 -0.32 -20.92 1.97
C HIS A 78 0.84 -20.06 1.45
N TYR A 79 0.70 -18.73 1.54
CA TYR A 79 1.72 -17.80 1.04
C TYR A 79 2.71 -17.33 2.12
N LEU A 80 2.55 -17.72 3.38
CA LEU A 80 3.47 -17.30 4.45
C LEU A 80 4.89 -17.82 4.22
N GLU A 81 5.02 -19.06 3.73
CA GLU A 81 6.33 -19.64 3.43
C GLU A 81 7.02 -18.88 2.29
N GLU A 82 6.28 -18.43 1.27
CA GLU A 82 6.80 -17.60 0.19
C GLU A 82 7.39 -16.28 0.70
N PHE A 83 6.73 -15.66 1.68
CA PHE A 83 7.23 -14.43 2.30
C PHE A 83 8.43 -14.71 3.21
N ARG A 84 8.43 -15.82 3.94
CA ARG A 84 9.54 -16.24 4.79
C ARG A 84 10.81 -16.50 3.98
N VAL A 85 10.72 -17.29 2.91
CA VAL A 85 11.86 -17.60 2.02
C VAL A 85 12.47 -16.34 1.41
N ARG A 86 11.63 -15.33 1.10
CA ARG A 86 12.09 -14.03 0.59
C ARG A 86 12.54 -13.07 1.68
N ASN A 87 12.49 -13.48 2.96
CA ASN A 87 12.80 -12.63 4.12
C ASN A 87 11.97 -11.33 4.13
N ILE A 88 10.69 -11.39 3.73
CA ILE A 88 9.80 -10.23 3.76
C ILE A 88 9.60 -9.80 5.21
N SER A 89 9.87 -8.55 5.49
CA SER A 89 9.75 -7.97 6.83
C SER A 89 8.49 -7.12 6.98
N PHE A 90 8.01 -6.53 5.88
CA PHE A 90 6.87 -5.61 5.86
C PHE A 90 6.03 -5.78 4.60
N ILE A 91 4.75 -5.48 4.71
CA ILE A 91 3.78 -5.54 3.62
C ILE A 91 3.19 -4.14 3.39
N VAL A 92 3.08 -3.74 2.13
CA VAL A 92 2.47 -2.48 1.71
C VAL A 92 1.35 -2.77 0.72
N LEU A 93 0.14 -2.29 1.00
CA LEU A 93 -1.01 -2.42 0.12
C LEU A 93 -1.13 -1.17 -0.75
N ALA A 94 -0.95 -1.31 -2.04
CA ALA A 94 -0.94 -0.24 -3.04
C ALA A 94 -2.10 -0.45 -4.06
N GLY A 95 -3.33 -0.27 -3.61
CA GLY A 95 -4.52 -0.56 -4.41
C GLY A 95 -4.81 -2.05 -4.52
N PHE A 96 -4.65 -2.78 -3.43
CA PHE A 96 -5.00 -4.20 -3.32
C PHE A 96 -6.45 -4.35 -2.83
N LEU A 97 -7.27 -5.12 -3.59
CA LEU A 97 -8.72 -5.12 -3.40
C LEU A 97 -9.26 -6.26 -2.51
N TRP A 98 -8.45 -7.29 -2.24
CA TRP A 98 -8.89 -8.36 -1.36
C TRP A 98 -8.60 -8.03 0.10
N LYS A 99 -9.47 -8.53 0.98
CA LYS A 99 -9.24 -8.47 2.43
C LYS A 99 -8.01 -9.28 2.79
N ILE A 100 -7.18 -8.76 3.67
CA ILE A 100 -6.02 -9.50 4.16
C ILE A 100 -6.50 -10.58 5.15
N PRO A 101 -6.07 -11.84 4.98
CA PRO A 101 -6.44 -12.92 5.89
C PRO A 101 -5.91 -12.70 7.30
N PRO A 102 -6.68 -13.08 8.34
CA PRO A 102 -6.24 -12.95 9.74
C PRO A 102 -4.88 -13.59 10.04
N GLU A 103 -4.58 -14.72 9.39
CA GLU A 103 -3.30 -15.41 9.53
C GLU A 103 -2.13 -14.55 9.07
N LEU A 104 -2.30 -13.81 7.96
CA LEU A 104 -1.28 -12.91 7.45
C LEU A 104 -1.11 -11.71 8.38
N ILE A 105 -2.21 -11.15 8.91
CA ILE A 105 -2.17 -10.07 9.89
C ILE A 105 -1.42 -10.51 11.15
N ARG A 106 -1.70 -11.71 11.67
CA ARG A 106 -0.99 -12.26 12.84
C ARG A 106 0.48 -12.55 12.60
N ALA A 107 0.86 -12.92 11.37
CA ALA A 107 2.25 -13.15 11.00
C ALA A 107 3.06 -11.84 10.83
N PHE A 108 2.37 -10.74 10.54
CA PHE A 108 2.96 -9.41 10.33
C PHE A 108 2.32 -8.35 11.25
N PRO A 109 2.38 -8.52 12.60
CA PRO A 109 1.73 -7.61 13.55
C PRO A 109 2.32 -6.20 13.44
N ASP A 110 1.45 -5.19 13.20
CA ASP A 110 1.84 -3.80 12.94
C ASP A 110 2.82 -3.60 11.76
N ARG A 111 2.94 -4.58 10.87
CA ARG A 111 3.85 -4.56 9.73
C ARG A 111 3.13 -4.63 8.38
N ILE A 112 1.85 -4.28 8.36
CA ILE A 112 1.05 -4.11 7.14
C ILE A 112 0.48 -2.71 7.11
N LEU A 113 0.76 -1.97 6.04
CA LEU A 113 0.29 -0.59 5.83
C LEU A 113 -0.56 -0.54 4.56
N ASN A 114 -1.69 0.19 4.63
CA ASN A 114 -2.56 0.44 3.49
C ASN A 114 -2.71 1.93 3.21
N ILE A 115 -3.00 2.29 1.97
CA ILE A 115 -3.47 3.62 1.58
C ILE A 115 -4.91 3.55 1.10
N HIS A 116 -5.76 4.44 1.60
CA HIS A 116 -7.17 4.56 1.25
C HIS A 116 -7.44 5.96 0.67
N PRO A 117 -8.19 6.08 -0.45
CA PRO A 117 -8.36 7.33 -1.19
C PRO A 117 -9.47 8.24 -0.61
N ALA A 118 -9.64 8.26 0.71
CA ALA A 118 -10.53 9.17 1.42
C ALA A 118 -10.01 9.45 2.84
N LEU A 119 -10.66 10.39 3.53
CA LEU A 119 -10.40 10.70 4.95
C LEU A 119 -11.19 9.75 5.84
N LEU A 120 -10.57 8.64 6.26
CA LEU A 120 -11.18 7.69 7.19
C LEU A 120 -11.50 8.37 8.54
N PRO A 121 -12.58 7.94 9.20
CA PRO A 121 -13.39 6.74 8.97
C PRO A 121 -14.47 6.90 7.89
N ALA A 122 -14.68 8.11 7.35
CA ALA A 122 -15.65 8.32 6.28
C ALA A 122 -15.22 7.64 4.99
N TYR A 123 -16.20 7.16 4.23
CA TYR A 123 -15.99 6.54 2.90
C TYR A 123 -15.02 5.34 2.90
N GLY A 124 -14.91 4.62 4.04
CA GLY A 124 -14.19 3.37 4.19
C GLY A 124 -15.09 2.15 4.23
N GLY A 125 -14.49 0.96 4.24
CA GLY A 125 -15.19 -0.30 4.42
C GLY A 125 -15.46 -1.08 3.14
N LYS A 126 -16.23 -2.17 3.29
CA LYS A 126 -16.49 -3.10 2.19
C LYS A 126 -17.16 -2.41 0.99
N GLY A 127 -16.55 -2.51 -0.19
CA GLY A 127 -17.05 -1.91 -1.43
C GLY A 127 -16.53 -0.50 -1.71
N MET A 128 -15.91 0.17 -0.74
CA MET A 128 -15.33 1.50 -0.89
C MET A 128 -13.91 1.42 -1.45
N TYR A 129 -13.78 1.36 -2.77
CA TYR A 129 -12.50 1.36 -3.48
C TYR A 129 -12.62 1.98 -4.88
N GLY A 130 -11.52 2.53 -5.39
CA GLY A 130 -11.45 3.11 -6.72
C GLY A 130 -12.51 4.20 -6.95
N LYS A 131 -13.18 4.16 -8.09
CA LYS A 131 -14.16 5.17 -8.50
C LYS A 131 -15.33 5.31 -7.50
N ALA A 132 -15.77 4.22 -6.85
CA ALA A 132 -16.90 4.23 -5.92
C ALA A 132 -16.67 5.18 -4.73
N VAL A 133 -15.44 5.31 -4.25
CA VAL A 133 -15.09 6.25 -3.17
C VAL A 133 -15.28 7.68 -3.64
N HIS A 134 -14.75 8.03 -4.81
CA HIS A 134 -14.83 9.39 -5.35
C HIS A 134 -16.27 9.79 -5.68
N GLU A 135 -17.05 8.88 -6.27
CA GLU A 135 -18.48 9.08 -6.52
C GLU A 135 -19.27 9.32 -5.21
N ALA A 136 -18.95 8.56 -4.16
CA ALA A 136 -19.60 8.74 -2.86
C ALA A 136 -19.26 10.08 -2.22
N VAL A 137 -17.99 10.51 -2.26
CA VAL A 137 -17.54 11.80 -1.70
C VAL A 137 -18.20 12.96 -2.44
N VAL A 138 -18.15 12.96 -3.78
CA VAL A 138 -18.74 14.01 -4.61
C VAL A 138 -20.27 14.01 -4.47
N GLY A 139 -20.91 12.85 -4.49
CA GLY A 139 -22.35 12.71 -4.32
C GLY A 139 -22.87 13.18 -2.96
N ALA A 140 -22.04 13.16 -1.93
CA ALA A 140 -22.36 13.70 -0.61
C ALA A 140 -22.21 15.23 -0.51
N GLY A 141 -21.66 15.88 -1.55
CA GLY A 141 -21.43 17.34 -1.53
C GLY A 141 -20.32 17.76 -0.56
N GLU A 142 -19.34 16.91 -0.32
CA GLU A 142 -18.24 17.22 0.58
C GLU A 142 -17.41 18.41 0.06
N HIS A 143 -16.92 19.23 0.97
CA HIS A 143 -16.02 20.34 0.65
C HIS A 143 -14.53 19.97 0.72
N GLN A 144 -14.24 18.78 1.22
CA GLN A 144 -12.89 18.27 1.45
C GLN A 144 -12.84 16.76 1.28
N SER A 145 -11.76 16.26 0.70
CA SER A 145 -11.41 14.84 0.69
C SER A 145 -9.91 14.69 0.94
N GLY A 146 -9.36 13.50 0.74
CA GLY A 146 -7.94 13.27 0.96
C GLY A 146 -7.57 11.81 0.88
N ILE A 147 -6.44 11.49 1.49
CA ILE A 147 -5.92 10.13 1.64
C ILE A 147 -5.75 9.78 3.11
N THR A 148 -5.90 8.50 3.41
CA THR A 148 -5.56 7.93 4.71
C THR A 148 -4.58 6.78 4.54
N ILE A 149 -3.45 6.87 5.23
CA ILE A 149 -2.50 5.76 5.37
C ILE A 149 -2.73 5.18 6.77
N HIS A 150 -2.99 3.89 6.86
CA HIS A 150 -3.38 3.23 8.10
C HIS A 150 -2.79 1.83 8.23
N TYR A 151 -2.66 1.36 9.46
CA TYR A 151 -2.35 -0.03 9.75
C TYR A 151 -3.52 -0.92 9.33
N VAL A 152 -3.21 -2.14 8.91
CA VAL A 152 -4.25 -3.11 8.52
C VAL A 152 -4.60 -3.99 9.70
N ASP A 153 -5.89 -4.08 9.99
CA ASP A 153 -6.48 -5.01 10.94
C ASP A 153 -7.47 -5.98 10.25
N GLU A 154 -8.22 -6.75 11.04
CA GLU A 154 -9.17 -7.74 10.51
C GLU A 154 -10.44 -7.13 9.90
N LEU A 155 -10.64 -5.81 9.95
CA LEU A 155 -11.76 -5.10 9.32
C LEU A 155 -11.25 -4.27 8.14
N TYR A 156 -12.12 -4.01 7.15
CA TYR A 156 -11.77 -3.12 6.05
C TYR A 156 -11.64 -1.67 6.56
N ASP A 157 -10.52 -1.03 6.24
CA ASP A 157 -10.24 0.40 6.43
C ASP A 157 -10.47 0.91 7.88
N HIS A 158 -10.34 0.00 8.87
CA HIS A 158 -10.63 0.27 10.27
C HIS A 158 -9.38 0.50 11.12
N GLY A 159 -8.25 -0.06 10.70
CA GLY A 159 -7.02 -0.01 11.48
C GLY A 159 -6.53 1.40 11.82
N ARG A 160 -5.69 1.49 12.84
CA ARG A 160 -5.17 2.76 13.37
C ARG A 160 -4.55 3.63 12.27
N ILE A 161 -4.97 4.88 12.20
CA ILE A 161 -4.47 5.87 11.24
C ILE A 161 -3.00 6.18 11.55
N PHE A 162 -2.18 6.15 10.51
CA PHE A 162 -0.77 6.54 10.56
C PHE A 162 -0.56 7.97 10.05
N PHE A 163 -1.24 8.34 8.93
CA PHE A 163 -1.12 9.65 8.30
C PHE A 163 -2.37 9.97 7.48
N GLN A 164 -2.72 11.24 7.42
CA GLN A 164 -3.74 11.75 6.49
C GLN A 164 -3.23 13.02 5.82
N ALA A 165 -3.62 13.22 4.56
CA ALA A 165 -3.48 14.48 3.85
C ALA A 165 -4.80 14.80 3.17
N SER A 166 -5.16 16.09 3.13
CA SER A 166 -6.44 16.54 2.60
C SER A 166 -6.29 17.48 1.40
N VAL A 167 -7.36 17.59 0.63
CA VAL A 167 -7.51 18.51 -0.50
C VAL A 167 -8.92 19.10 -0.48
N SER A 168 -9.04 20.40 -0.76
CA SER A 168 -10.32 21.07 -0.91
C SER A 168 -10.98 20.71 -2.23
N LEU A 169 -12.31 20.58 -2.20
CA LEU A 169 -13.12 20.28 -3.37
C LEU A 169 -13.85 21.55 -3.83
N SER A 170 -13.96 21.73 -5.14
CA SER A 170 -14.78 22.79 -5.73
C SER A 170 -16.26 22.37 -5.76
N PRO A 171 -17.19 23.31 -5.86
CA PRO A 171 -18.61 22.96 -6.04
C PRO A 171 -18.91 22.16 -7.33
N GLU A 172 -18.02 22.25 -8.31
CA GLU A 172 -18.13 21.58 -9.62
C GLU A 172 -17.26 20.32 -9.70
N GLU A 173 -16.76 19.83 -8.54
CA GLU A 173 -15.90 18.65 -8.49
C GLU A 173 -16.62 17.42 -9.05
N THR A 174 -15.93 16.66 -9.90
CA THR A 174 -16.38 15.36 -10.38
C THR A 174 -15.59 14.22 -9.77
N ALA A 175 -16.08 13.00 -9.86
CA ALA A 175 -15.34 11.82 -9.39
C ALA A 175 -13.99 11.66 -10.10
N GLU A 176 -13.93 12.03 -11.38
CA GLU A 176 -12.72 11.97 -12.20
C GLU A 176 -11.69 13.01 -11.76
N THR A 177 -12.09 14.29 -11.58
CA THR A 177 -11.16 15.34 -11.12
C THR A 177 -10.71 15.11 -9.69
N LEU A 178 -11.58 14.59 -8.84
CA LEU A 178 -11.20 14.18 -7.48
C LEU A 178 -10.19 13.02 -7.51
N ALA A 179 -10.39 12.01 -8.36
CA ALA A 179 -9.43 10.90 -8.51
C ALA A 179 -8.03 11.41 -8.90
N GLU A 180 -7.92 12.38 -9.81
CA GLU A 180 -6.65 12.98 -10.20
C GLU A 180 -5.96 13.68 -9.01
N LYS A 181 -6.71 14.48 -8.25
CA LYS A 181 -6.20 15.15 -7.03
C LYS A 181 -5.72 14.13 -5.98
N ILE A 182 -6.48 13.07 -5.79
CA ILE A 182 -6.12 11.99 -4.83
C ILE A 182 -4.86 11.26 -5.29
N HIS A 183 -4.73 10.92 -6.56
CA HIS A 183 -3.51 10.30 -7.08
C HIS A 183 -2.26 11.18 -6.86
N VAL A 184 -2.37 12.50 -7.01
CA VAL A 184 -1.26 13.42 -6.71
C VAL A 184 -0.86 13.33 -5.22
N LEU A 185 -1.85 13.29 -4.31
CA LEU A 185 -1.58 13.14 -2.88
C LEU A 185 -0.96 11.77 -2.56
N GLU A 186 -1.49 10.69 -3.14
CA GLU A 186 -0.96 9.34 -2.95
C GLU A 186 0.51 9.27 -3.39
N HIS A 187 0.81 9.66 -4.62
CA HIS A 187 2.17 9.60 -5.19
C HIS A 187 3.17 10.44 -4.40
N ARG A 188 2.75 11.61 -3.93
CA ARG A 188 3.58 12.49 -3.12
C ARG A 188 3.87 11.93 -1.74
N HIS A 189 2.87 11.40 -1.07
CA HIS A 189 2.98 11.08 0.35
C HIS A 189 3.29 9.61 0.65
N TYR A 190 2.77 8.67 -0.15
CA TYR A 190 2.84 7.27 0.25
C TYR A 190 4.27 6.75 0.39
N PRO A 191 5.19 6.96 -0.57
CA PRO A 191 6.57 6.47 -0.43
C PRO A 191 7.29 7.08 0.78
N GLU A 192 7.14 8.38 1.03
CA GLU A 192 7.72 9.07 2.17
C GLU A 192 7.17 8.54 3.50
N GLN A 193 5.85 8.34 3.58
CA GLN A 193 5.23 7.83 4.81
C GLN A 193 5.58 6.35 5.06
N ILE A 194 5.79 5.54 4.04
CA ILE A 194 6.35 4.19 4.17
C ILE A 194 7.75 4.28 4.79
N SER A 195 8.62 5.16 4.30
CA SER A 195 9.97 5.36 4.85
C SER A 195 9.92 5.73 6.34
N ARG A 196 9.06 6.68 6.72
CA ARG A 196 8.86 7.09 8.13
C ARG A 196 8.31 5.97 9.00
N TRP A 197 7.36 5.20 8.47
CA TRP A 197 6.78 4.06 9.17
C TRP A 197 7.82 2.96 9.44
N LEU A 198 8.60 2.60 8.44
CA LEU A 198 9.70 1.62 8.57
C LEU A 198 10.70 2.07 9.64
N GLY A 199 11.10 3.34 9.63
CA GLY A 199 12.00 3.90 10.65
C GLY A 199 11.42 3.77 12.07
N LYS A 200 10.15 4.15 12.26
CA LYS A 200 9.46 4.04 13.55
C LYS A 200 9.36 2.58 14.03
N ARG A 201 9.05 1.64 13.14
CA ARG A 201 8.92 0.22 13.51
C ARG A 201 10.26 -0.40 13.88
N LEU A 202 11.30 -0.14 13.10
CA LEU A 202 12.64 -0.68 13.36
C LEU A 202 13.27 -0.14 14.65
N THR A 203 12.94 1.10 15.04
CA THR A 203 13.38 1.65 16.33
C THR A 203 12.57 1.15 17.52
N ALA A 204 11.35 0.67 17.31
CA ALA A 204 10.52 0.11 18.37
C ALA A 204 10.80 -1.38 18.64
N ASP A 205 11.34 -2.09 17.64
CA ASP A 205 11.63 -3.52 17.70
C ASP A 205 13.09 -3.79 18.16
N GLY A 206 13.96 -2.76 18.30
CA GLY A 206 15.37 -2.82 18.76
C GLY A 206 15.51 -2.30 20.17
#